data_bc7b5d5db2cf8e8df285de919255459d
#
_entry.id   bc7b5d5db2cf8e8df285de919255459d
#
_cell.length_a   1.000
_cell.length_b   1.000
_cell.length_c   1.000
_cell.angle_alpha   90.00
_cell.angle_beta   90.00
_cell.angle_gamma   90.00
#
_symmetry.space_group_name_H-M   'P 1'
#
loop_
_entity.id
_entity.type
_entity.pdbx_description
1 polymer ?
#
loop_
_entity_poly.entity_id
_entity_poly.type
_entity_poly.pdbx_seq_one_letter_code
_entity_poly.pdbx_strand_id
1 'polypeptide(L)'
;TKPIFINNYKWLGKLNYIKFLREIGKHFTINKMLSFDSVKMRLEREQSLSYMEFNYMILQAYDFLELNKNTNCLMQIGGSDQWGNIVNGVELIKRHSNKRVFGLTTPLITLASGSKMGKTEKGAVWLDKKLLPAYDYWQFWRNTDDRDVLRFLQMFTDLSLERIEELKNKNINQLKIILANEATSMLHGKAAAVKAEQTAKNTFEKKSVGADLPTLVLKKEQVINGINIVDLVTATNLSNSKSEVRRMIKNKGIKVNNEIIENDKFNISLNNFSQENLLKLSHGKKNHVIIKIN
;
A
#
# COMPACT_ATOMS: atom_id res chain seq x y z
N THR A 1 25.14 7.56 13.63
CA THR A 1 25.72 8.26 12.47
C THR A 1 24.58 8.93 11.71
N LYS A 2 24.70 10.23 11.38
CA LYS A 2 23.66 10.90 10.60
C LYS A 2 23.75 10.46 9.13
N PRO A 3 22.62 10.18 8.46
CA PRO A 3 22.61 9.87 7.04
C PRO A 3 23.04 11.12 6.23
N ILE A 4 23.70 10.88 5.11
CA ILE A 4 24.10 11.92 4.16
C ILE A 4 23.17 11.83 2.94
N PHE A 5 22.44 12.91 2.66
CA PHE A 5 21.59 13.02 1.47
C PHE A 5 22.37 13.74 0.37
N ILE A 6 22.51 13.10 -0.78
CA ILE A 6 23.26 13.63 -1.91
C ILE A 6 22.35 13.61 -3.15
N ASN A 7 22.32 14.73 -3.88
CA ASN A 7 21.65 14.80 -5.17
C ASN A 7 22.71 14.63 -6.28
N ASN A 8 22.57 13.59 -7.09
CA ASN A 8 23.47 13.26 -8.19
C ASN A 8 23.47 14.31 -9.32
N TYR A 9 22.48 15.18 -9.37
CA TYR A 9 22.50 16.32 -10.29
C TYR A 9 23.73 17.22 -10.13
N LYS A 10 24.37 17.22 -8.94
CA LYS A 10 25.59 17.98 -8.67
C LYS A 10 26.74 17.63 -9.62
N TRP A 11 26.81 16.39 -10.07
CA TRP A 11 27.82 15.95 -11.03
C TRP A 11 27.20 15.63 -12.41
N LEU A 12 26.05 14.97 -12.49
CA LEU A 12 25.41 14.64 -13.77
C LEU A 12 25.03 15.89 -14.57
N GLY A 13 24.51 16.93 -13.90
CA GLY A 13 24.11 18.19 -14.56
C GLY A 13 25.29 19.01 -15.14
N LYS A 14 26.53 18.65 -14.80
CA LYS A 14 27.76 19.32 -15.29
C LYS A 14 28.53 18.50 -16.32
N LEU A 15 28.04 17.29 -16.65
CA LEU A 15 28.75 16.40 -17.56
C LEU A 15 28.74 16.95 -19.00
N ASN A 16 29.94 17.01 -19.58
CA ASN A 16 30.03 17.11 -21.03
C ASN A 16 29.90 15.69 -21.61
N TYR A 17 28.93 15.49 -22.48
CA TYR A 17 28.59 14.17 -23.01
C TYR A 17 29.75 13.49 -23.74
N ILE A 18 30.46 14.23 -24.61
CA ILE A 18 31.58 13.67 -25.34
C ILE A 18 32.74 13.28 -24.43
N LYS A 19 33.04 14.10 -23.44
CA LYS A 19 34.04 13.79 -22.40
C LYS A 19 33.62 12.57 -21.61
N PHE A 20 32.38 12.48 -21.21
CA PHE A 20 31.82 11.33 -20.48
C PHE A 20 31.98 10.03 -21.28
N LEU A 21 31.60 10.02 -22.56
CA LEU A 21 31.78 8.85 -23.41
C LEU A 21 33.26 8.44 -23.52
N ARG A 22 34.18 9.40 -23.66
CA ARG A 22 35.61 9.14 -23.77
C ARG A 22 36.21 8.58 -22.49
N GLU A 23 35.84 9.11 -21.33
CA GLU A 23 36.46 8.78 -20.06
C GLU A 23 35.78 7.61 -19.36
N ILE A 24 34.49 7.55 -19.41
CA ILE A 24 33.64 6.58 -18.69
C ILE A 24 33.08 5.52 -19.65
N GLY A 25 32.49 5.93 -20.78
CA GLY A 25 31.83 5.03 -21.73
C GLY A 25 32.76 3.93 -22.26
N LYS A 26 34.06 4.22 -22.45
CA LYS A 26 35.06 3.24 -22.89
C LYS A 26 35.20 2.00 -21.98
N HIS A 27 34.75 2.08 -20.73
CA HIS A 27 34.81 0.99 -19.77
C HIS A 27 33.65 0.00 -19.90
N PHE A 28 32.65 0.31 -20.72
CA PHE A 28 31.46 -0.51 -20.92
C PHE A 28 31.44 -1.09 -22.34
N THR A 29 31.08 -2.36 -22.46
CA THR A 29 30.87 -3.02 -23.76
C THR A 29 29.40 -3.30 -23.98
N ILE A 30 28.92 -3.04 -25.19
CA ILE A 30 27.52 -3.29 -25.56
C ILE A 30 27.12 -4.75 -25.30
N ASN A 31 27.97 -5.72 -25.66
CA ASN A 31 27.69 -7.14 -25.45
C ASN A 31 27.44 -7.46 -23.98
N LYS A 32 28.22 -6.89 -23.05
CA LYS A 32 28.01 -7.08 -21.63
C LYS A 32 26.72 -6.39 -21.13
N MET A 33 26.45 -5.19 -21.62
CA MET A 33 25.23 -4.47 -21.27
C MET A 33 23.96 -5.24 -21.73
N LEU A 34 24.02 -5.87 -22.89
CA LEU A 34 22.91 -6.69 -23.41
C LEU A 34 22.73 -8.01 -22.66
N SER A 35 23.75 -8.51 -21.96
CA SER A 35 23.68 -9.79 -21.22
C SER A 35 22.97 -9.70 -19.86
N PHE A 36 22.70 -8.50 -19.36
CA PHE A 36 21.97 -8.35 -18.10
C PHE A 36 20.50 -8.72 -18.24
N ASP A 37 19.96 -9.47 -17.28
CA ASP A 37 18.59 -9.99 -17.31
C ASP A 37 17.53 -8.90 -17.55
N SER A 38 17.71 -7.70 -16.98
CA SER A 38 16.81 -6.57 -17.16
C SER A 38 16.70 -6.11 -18.62
N VAL A 39 17.80 -6.21 -19.39
CA VAL A 39 17.83 -5.87 -20.82
C VAL A 39 17.40 -7.07 -21.66
N LYS A 40 18.00 -8.23 -21.40
CA LYS A 40 17.75 -9.46 -22.12
C LYS A 40 16.27 -9.84 -22.16
N MET A 41 15.59 -9.85 -21.01
CA MET A 41 14.15 -10.16 -20.94
C MET A 41 13.28 -9.17 -21.72
N ARG A 42 13.65 -7.89 -21.81
CA ARG A 42 12.90 -6.91 -22.61
C ARG A 42 13.08 -7.15 -24.10
N LEU A 43 14.30 -7.45 -24.54
CA LEU A 43 14.58 -7.77 -25.93
C LEU A 43 13.89 -9.06 -26.35
N GLU A 44 13.93 -10.11 -25.52
CA GLU A 44 13.24 -11.39 -25.77
C GLU A 44 11.71 -11.23 -25.84
N ARG A 45 11.13 -10.25 -25.15
CA ARG A 45 9.70 -9.94 -25.19
C ARG A 45 9.32 -8.89 -26.22
N GLU A 46 10.26 -8.50 -27.08
CA GLU A 46 10.08 -7.45 -28.09
C GLU A 46 9.57 -6.11 -27.49
N GLN A 47 9.88 -5.85 -26.22
CA GLN A 47 9.50 -4.61 -25.55
C GLN A 47 10.49 -3.50 -25.89
N SER A 48 9.99 -2.32 -26.16
CA SER A 48 10.85 -1.16 -26.45
C SER A 48 11.79 -0.87 -25.29
N LEU A 49 13.05 -0.62 -25.62
CA LEU A 49 14.09 -0.18 -24.68
C LEU A 49 14.68 1.11 -25.22
N SER A 50 14.38 2.23 -24.56
CA SER A 50 14.93 3.53 -24.99
C SER A 50 16.42 3.61 -24.72
N TYR A 51 17.10 4.46 -25.49
CA TYR A 51 18.53 4.73 -25.27
C TYR A 51 18.82 5.23 -23.85
N MET A 52 17.93 6.06 -23.28
CA MET A 52 18.07 6.54 -21.90
C MET A 52 17.99 5.40 -20.89
N GLU A 53 17.03 4.49 -21.04
CA GLU A 53 16.90 3.31 -20.15
C GLU A 53 18.10 2.38 -20.26
N PHE A 54 18.63 2.20 -21.48
CA PHE A 54 19.83 1.40 -21.72
C PHE A 54 21.08 2.04 -21.08
N ASN A 55 21.21 3.37 -21.14
CA ASN A 55 22.32 4.10 -20.53
C ASN A 55 22.19 4.24 -19.00
N TYR A 56 21.02 3.97 -18.41
CA TYR A 56 20.80 4.14 -16.98
C TYR A 56 21.85 3.39 -16.14
N MET A 57 22.24 2.19 -16.55
CA MET A 57 23.26 1.41 -15.84
C MET A 57 24.64 2.08 -15.84
N ILE A 58 24.99 2.84 -16.89
CA ILE A 58 26.24 3.60 -16.95
C ILE A 58 26.16 4.82 -16.03
N LEU A 59 25.03 5.51 -16.01
CA LEU A 59 24.83 6.67 -15.15
C LEU A 59 24.87 6.29 -13.67
N GLN A 60 24.20 5.19 -13.29
CA GLN A 60 24.25 4.68 -11.91
C GLN A 60 25.66 4.18 -11.53
N ALA A 61 26.37 3.54 -12.43
CA ALA A 61 27.76 3.15 -12.21
C ALA A 61 28.67 4.38 -11.96
N TYR A 62 28.43 5.45 -12.71
CA TYR A 62 29.13 6.72 -12.51
C TYR A 62 28.76 7.38 -11.17
N ASP A 63 27.50 7.32 -10.75
CA ASP A 63 27.08 7.78 -9.43
C ASP A 63 27.87 7.07 -8.33
N PHE A 64 28.04 5.74 -8.42
CA PHE A 64 28.83 4.99 -7.45
C PHE A 64 30.31 5.41 -7.45
N LEU A 65 30.90 5.68 -8.62
CA LEU A 65 32.25 6.20 -8.74
C LEU A 65 32.40 7.58 -8.06
N GLU A 66 31.45 8.49 -8.29
CA GLU A 66 31.47 9.82 -7.67
C GLU A 66 31.24 9.76 -6.15
N LEU A 67 30.34 8.88 -5.68
CA LEU A 67 30.16 8.63 -4.25
C LEU A 67 31.43 8.04 -3.61
N ASN A 68 32.11 7.09 -4.27
CA ASN A 68 33.37 6.56 -3.79
C ASN A 68 34.43 7.64 -3.70
N LYS A 69 34.57 8.53 -4.71
CA LYS A 69 35.53 9.63 -4.72
C LYS A 69 35.25 10.66 -3.61
N ASN A 70 33.99 11.07 -3.47
CA ASN A 70 33.62 12.23 -2.65
C ASN A 70 33.31 11.89 -1.19
N THR A 71 32.84 10.65 -0.91
CA THR A 71 32.37 10.22 0.41
C THR A 71 33.01 8.93 0.90
N ASN A 72 33.98 8.38 0.14
CA ASN A 72 34.58 7.07 0.40
C ASN A 72 33.54 5.94 0.54
N CYS A 73 32.46 6.00 -0.24
CA CYS A 73 31.42 4.98 -0.27
C CYS A 73 32.02 3.66 -0.78
N LEU A 74 31.96 2.60 0.02
CA LEU A 74 32.57 1.29 -0.29
C LEU A 74 31.56 0.24 -0.72
N MET A 75 30.27 0.46 -0.48
CA MET A 75 29.24 -0.54 -0.80
C MET A 75 27.98 0.15 -1.35
N GLN A 76 27.43 -0.42 -2.41
CA GLN A 76 26.11 -0.07 -2.93
C GLN A 76 25.12 -1.21 -2.66
N ILE A 77 23.94 -0.88 -2.14
CA ILE A 77 22.88 -1.85 -1.79
C ILE A 77 21.64 -1.55 -2.63
N GLY A 78 20.96 -2.60 -3.10
CA GLY A 78 19.70 -2.49 -3.83
C GLY A 78 18.89 -3.77 -3.86
N GLY A 79 17.76 -3.75 -4.54
CA GLY A 79 17.01 -4.95 -4.88
C GLY A 79 17.70 -5.77 -5.98
N SER A 80 17.32 -7.03 -6.15
CA SER A 80 17.90 -7.92 -7.17
C SER A 80 17.75 -7.37 -8.59
N ASP A 81 16.74 -6.55 -8.85
CA ASP A 81 16.55 -5.83 -10.12
C ASP A 81 17.62 -4.77 -10.40
N GLN A 82 18.39 -4.34 -9.37
CA GLN A 82 19.50 -3.37 -9.46
C GLN A 82 20.86 -4.03 -9.69
N TRP A 83 20.93 -5.35 -9.72
CA TRP A 83 22.22 -6.07 -9.81
C TRP A 83 23.10 -5.60 -10.97
N GLY A 84 22.53 -5.50 -12.18
CA GLY A 84 23.25 -5.04 -13.36
C GLY A 84 23.85 -3.64 -13.19
N ASN A 85 23.09 -2.71 -12.59
CA ASN A 85 23.55 -1.35 -12.35
C ASN A 85 24.66 -1.32 -11.31
N ILE A 86 24.48 -2.06 -10.19
CA ILE A 86 25.44 -2.08 -9.07
C ILE A 86 26.78 -2.69 -9.50
N VAL A 87 26.74 -3.86 -10.18
CA VAL A 87 27.98 -4.54 -10.60
C VAL A 87 28.76 -3.74 -11.62
N ASN A 88 28.08 -3.01 -12.50
CA ASN A 88 28.74 -2.08 -13.41
C ASN A 88 29.48 -0.96 -12.67
N GLY A 89 28.94 -0.46 -11.55
CA GLY A 89 29.61 0.50 -10.69
C GLY A 89 30.86 -0.08 -10.03
N VAL A 90 30.77 -1.31 -9.50
CA VAL A 90 31.91 -2.02 -8.91
C VAL A 90 33.05 -2.18 -9.93
N GLU A 91 32.71 -2.60 -11.15
CA GLU A 91 33.71 -2.77 -12.21
C GLU A 91 34.30 -1.44 -12.71
N LEU A 92 33.46 -0.41 -12.84
CA LEU A 92 33.92 0.91 -13.23
C LEU A 92 34.96 1.45 -12.23
N ILE A 93 34.68 1.38 -10.93
CA ILE A 93 35.59 1.83 -9.89
C ILE A 93 36.92 1.05 -9.93
N LYS A 94 36.83 -0.29 -10.09
CA LYS A 94 38.03 -1.14 -10.24
C LYS A 94 38.88 -0.73 -11.44
N ARG A 95 38.26 -0.50 -12.61
CA ARG A 95 39.00 -0.13 -13.85
C ARG A 95 39.50 1.28 -13.85
N HIS A 96 38.77 2.23 -13.22
CA HIS A 96 39.08 3.64 -13.20
C HIS A 96 40.11 4.01 -12.12
N SER A 97 39.98 3.40 -10.92
CA SER A 97 40.73 3.82 -9.72
C SER A 97 41.52 2.68 -9.04
N ASN A 98 41.44 1.47 -9.58
CA ASN A 98 41.99 0.24 -8.98
C ASN A 98 41.61 0.02 -7.51
N LYS A 99 40.43 0.54 -7.10
CA LYS A 99 39.92 0.40 -5.75
C LYS A 99 38.95 -0.79 -5.67
N ARG A 100 38.88 -1.44 -4.51
CA ARG A 100 37.95 -2.50 -4.21
C ARG A 100 36.71 -1.92 -3.53
N VAL A 101 35.54 -2.16 -4.12
CA VAL A 101 34.22 -1.81 -3.58
C VAL A 101 33.27 -2.99 -3.73
N PHE A 102 32.11 -2.94 -3.08
CA PHE A 102 31.19 -4.06 -2.97
C PHE A 102 29.79 -3.69 -3.44
N GLY A 103 29.08 -4.67 -3.95
CA GLY A 103 27.64 -4.60 -4.24
C GLY A 103 26.91 -5.65 -3.43
N LEU A 104 25.73 -5.29 -2.89
CA LEU A 104 24.85 -6.20 -2.18
C LEU A 104 23.44 -6.05 -2.76
N THR A 105 22.79 -7.16 -3.10
CA THR A 105 21.40 -7.13 -3.48
C THR A 105 20.58 -8.08 -2.61
N THR A 106 19.32 -7.68 -2.38
CA THR A 106 18.32 -8.50 -1.70
C THR A 106 17.22 -8.91 -2.68
N PRO A 107 16.56 -10.05 -2.48
CA PRO A 107 15.35 -10.38 -3.25
C PRO A 107 14.32 -9.26 -3.17
N LEU A 108 13.57 -9.07 -4.25
CA LEU A 108 12.47 -8.11 -4.25
C LEU A 108 11.38 -8.54 -3.27
N ILE A 109 10.86 -7.58 -2.51
CA ILE A 109 9.75 -7.82 -1.60
C ILE A 109 8.46 -7.90 -2.44
N THR A 110 7.86 -9.08 -2.45
CA THR A 110 6.60 -9.35 -3.13
C THR A 110 5.52 -9.66 -2.11
N LEU A 111 4.27 -9.41 -2.46
CA LEU A 111 3.11 -9.88 -1.73
C LEU A 111 2.88 -11.37 -2.00
N ALA A 112 2.10 -12.05 -1.15
CA ALA A 112 1.69 -13.44 -1.35
C ALA A 112 0.92 -13.65 -2.67
N SER A 113 0.38 -12.58 -3.26
CA SER A 113 -0.22 -12.55 -4.61
C SER A 113 0.81 -12.58 -5.74
N GLY A 114 2.12 -12.45 -5.45
CA GLY A 114 3.19 -12.31 -6.44
C GLY A 114 3.43 -10.88 -6.92
N SER A 115 2.58 -9.92 -6.57
CA SER A 115 2.76 -8.52 -6.94
C SER A 115 3.85 -7.84 -6.10
N LYS A 116 4.49 -6.79 -6.64
CA LYS A 116 5.50 -6.02 -5.90
C LYS A 116 4.85 -5.27 -4.74
N MET A 117 5.47 -5.32 -3.55
CA MET A 117 5.03 -4.55 -2.39
C MET A 117 5.22 -3.05 -2.62
N GLY A 118 4.39 -2.24 -1.94
CA GLY A 118 4.48 -0.77 -1.97
C GLY A 118 3.72 -0.10 -3.11
N LYS A 119 3.05 -0.88 -3.97
CA LYS A 119 2.12 -0.38 -4.98
C LYS A 119 0.74 -0.98 -4.75
N THR A 120 -0.29 -0.14 -4.76
CA THR A 120 -1.70 -0.54 -4.71
C THR A 120 -2.38 -0.14 -6.02
N GLU A 121 -3.61 -0.58 -6.25
CA GLU A 121 -4.44 -0.10 -7.38
C GLU A 121 -4.59 1.43 -7.39
N LYS A 122 -4.48 2.06 -6.23
CA LYS A 122 -4.55 3.52 -6.05
C LYS A 122 -3.19 4.23 -6.18
N GLY A 123 -2.11 3.51 -6.47
CA GLY A 123 -0.76 4.04 -6.62
C GLY A 123 0.22 3.62 -5.51
N ALA A 124 1.25 4.43 -5.27
CA ALA A 124 2.28 4.14 -4.29
C ALA A 124 1.79 4.32 -2.85
N VAL A 125 2.31 3.49 -1.93
CA VAL A 125 2.12 3.67 -0.49
C VAL A 125 3.14 4.70 0.00
N TRP A 126 2.70 5.94 0.13
CA TRP A 126 3.55 7.06 0.50
C TRP A 126 3.89 7.08 1.99
N LEU A 127 5.14 7.47 2.30
CA LEU A 127 5.59 7.65 3.67
C LEU A 127 5.31 9.07 4.20
N ASP A 128 5.16 10.06 3.31
CA ASP A 128 4.78 11.42 3.69
C ASP A 128 3.28 11.47 4.05
N LYS A 129 2.99 11.91 5.29
CA LYS A 129 1.62 12.07 5.81
C LYS A 129 0.74 13.05 5.02
N LYS A 130 1.35 13.93 4.21
CA LYS A 130 0.60 14.85 3.32
C LYS A 130 0.07 14.14 2.08
N LEU A 131 0.74 13.07 1.64
CA LEU A 131 0.37 12.26 0.49
C LEU A 131 -0.45 11.02 0.88
N LEU A 132 -0.19 10.47 2.07
CA LEU A 132 -0.94 9.35 2.63
C LEU A 132 -1.12 9.59 4.14
N PRO A 133 -2.33 9.93 4.63
CA PRO A 133 -2.60 10.11 6.04
C PRO A 133 -2.23 8.90 6.89
N ALA A 134 -1.84 9.12 8.15
CA ALA A 134 -1.41 8.04 9.05
C ALA A 134 -2.46 6.94 9.23
N TYR A 135 -3.76 7.28 9.18
CA TYR A 135 -4.84 6.30 9.22
C TYR A 135 -4.85 5.39 8.00
N ASP A 136 -4.69 5.93 6.79
CA ASP A 136 -4.68 5.15 5.56
C ASP A 136 -3.41 4.29 5.46
N TYR A 137 -2.26 4.79 5.94
CA TYR A 137 -1.03 4.02 6.10
C TYR A 137 -1.22 2.86 7.09
N TRP A 138 -1.87 3.09 8.23
CA TRP A 138 -2.22 2.05 9.19
C TRP A 138 -3.16 1.01 8.56
N GLN A 139 -4.18 1.45 7.80
CA GLN A 139 -5.10 0.56 7.11
C GLN A 139 -4.40 -0.31 6.04
N PHE A 140 -3.40 0.23 5.37
CA PHE A 140 -2.59 -0.56 4.43
C PHE A 140 -2.00 -1.79 5.13
N TRP A 141 -1.36 -1.61 6.28
CA TRP A 141 -0.78 -2.70 7.06
C TRP A 141 -1.85 -3.61 7.67
N ARG A 142 -2.95 -3.05 8.15
CA ARG A 142 -4.08 -3.81 8.71
C ARG A 142 -4.73 -4.74 7.70
N ASN A 143 -4.69 -4.40 6.41
CA ASN A 143 -5.24 -5.16 5.30
C ASN A 143 -4.22 -6.11 4.63
N THR A 144 -3.07 -6.32 5.23
CA THR A 144 -2.07 -7.31 4.77
C THR A 144 -2.70 -8.70 4.64
N ASP A 145 -2.35 -9.44 3.58
CA ASP A 145 -2.75 -10.85 3.41
C ASP A 145 -2.24 -11.69 4.60
N ASP A 146 -3.05 -12.63 5.06
CA ASP A 146 -2.73 -13.46 6.24
C ASP A 146 -1.37 -14.16 6.10
N ARG A 147 -1.03 -14.59 4.88
CA ARG A 147 0.22 -15.27 4.55
C ARG A 147 1.47 -14.38 4.68
N ASP A 148 1.30 -13.07 4.58
CA ASP A 148 2.40 -12.11 4.63
C ASP A 148 2.66 -11.54 6.03
N VAL A 149 1.70 -11.67 6.95
CA VAL A 149 1.72 -10.96 8.24
C VAL A 149 2.99 -11.25 9.05
N LEU A 150 3.34 -12.52 9.24
CA LEU A 150 4.52 -12.90 10.04
C LEU A 150 5.82 -12.42 9.37
N ARG A 151 5.92 -12.57 8.06
CA ARG A 151 7.07 -12.09 7.30
C ARG A 151 7.21 -10.58 7.42
N PHE A 152 6.11 -9.84 7.35
CA PHE A 152 6.14 -8.39 7.46
C PHE A 152 6.39 -7.90 8.88
N LEU A 153 5.97 -8.62 9.91
CA LEU A 153 6.40 -8.35 11.28
C LEU A 153 7.92 -8.41 11.42
N GLN A 154 8.58 -9.41 10.80
CA GLN A 154 10.04 -9.53 10.81
C GLN A 154 10.75 -8.43 10.01
N MET A 155 10.17 -7.98 8.90
CA MET A 155 10.83 -7.06 7.96
C MET A 155 10.55 -5.59 8.24
N PHE A 156 9.41 -5.26 8.82
CA PHE A 156 8.90 -3.90 8.92
C PHE A 156 8.54 -3.47 10.34
N THR A 157 9.07 -4.18 11.35
CA THR A 157 8.95 -3.75 12.75
C THR A 157 10.29 -3.93 13.48
N ASP A 158 10.46 -3.22 14.59
CA ASP A 158 11.61 -3.35 15.49
C ASP A 158 11.39 -4.45 16.56
N LEU A 159 10.41 -5.31 16.39
CA LEU A 159 10.15 -6.44 17.30
C LEU A 159 11.28 -7.48 17.20
N SER A 160 11.76 -7.98 18.34
CA SER A 160 12.74 -9.05 18.34
C SER A 160 12.14 -10.36 17.77
N LEU A 161 13.01 -11.23 17.24
CA LEU A 161 12.55 -12.51 16.68
C LEU A 161 11.86 -13.37 17.74
N GLU A 162 12.34 -13.35 18.99
CA GLU A 162 11.74 -14.04 20.12
C GLU A 162 10.32 -13.54 20.36
N ARG A 163 10.14 -12.22 20.31
CA ARG A 163 8.81 -11.61 20.47
C ARG A 163 7.86 -11.98 19.35
N ILE A 164 8.34 -12.04 18.12
CA ILE A 164 7.53 -12.47 16.96
C ILE A 164 7.14 -13.94 17.08
N GLU A 165 8.05 -14.80 17.60
CA GLU A 165 7.75 -16.20 17.84
C GLU A 165 6.63 -16.40 18.88
N GLU A 166 6.67 -15.65 19.99
CA GLU A 166 5.60 -15.66 21.00
C GLU A 166 4.24 -15.23 20.41
N LEU A 167 4.27 -14.31 19.45
CA LEU A 167 3.07 -13.80 18.82
C LEU A 167 2.41 -14.78 17.84
N LYS A 168 3.13 -15.77 17.31
CA LYS A 168 2.60 -16.72 16.30
C LYS A 168 1.31 -17.42 16.72
N ASN A 169 1.12 -17.65 18.02
CA ASN A 169 -0.08 -18.31 18.56
C ASN A 169 -1.29 -17.38 18.70
N LYS A 170 -1.14 -16.08 18.41
CA LYS A 170 -2.26 -15.14 18.47
C LYS A 170 -3.13 -15.22 17.22
N ASN A 171 -4.38 -14.78 17.37
CA ASN A 171 -5.29 -14.66 16.25
C ASN A 171 -4.70 -13.73 15.16
N ILE A 172 -4.83 -14.11 13.89
CA ILE A 172 -4.28 -13.38 12.74
C ILE A 172 -4.71 -11.91 12.71
N ASN A 173 -5.96 -11.61 13.11
CA ASN A 173 -6.43 -10.23 13.18
C ASN A 173 -5.70 -9.41 14.24
N GLN A 174 -5.29 -10.02 15.35
CA GLN A 174 -4.46 -9.37 16.37
C GLN A 174 -3.05 -9.10 15.83
N LEU A 175 -2.47 -10.05 15.11
CA LEU A 175 -1.16 -9.88 14.47
C LEU A 175 -1.17 -8.73 13.45
N LYS A 176 -2.24 -8.61 12.66
CA LYS A 176 -2.41 -7.49 11.71
C LYS A 176 -2.52 -6.13 12.42
N ILE A 177 -3.17 -6.09 13.59
CA ILE A 177 -3.23 -4.86 14.39
C ILE A 177 -1.84 -4.51 14.93
N ILE A 178 -1.10 -5.50 15.44
CA ILE A 178 0.26 -5.30 15.92
C ILE A 178 1.15 -4.79 14.78
N LEU A 179 1.14 -5.43 13.61
CA LEU A 179 1.88 -4.99 12.44
C LEU A 179 1.56 -3.55 12.06
N ALA A 180 0.28 -3.21 11.98
CA ALA A 180 -0.16 -1.86 11.64
C ALA A 180 0.27 -0.82 12.69
N ASN A 181 0.19 -1.16 13.98
CA ASN A 181 0.61 -0.28 15.07
C ASN A 181 2.12 -0.05 15.05
N GLU A 182 2.92 -1.11 14.95
CA GLU A 182 4.37 -1.01 14.94
C GLU A 182 4.86 -0.22 13.72
N ALA A 183 4.45 -0.60 12.51
CA ALA A 183 4.85 0.10 11.29
C ALA A 183 4.41 1.58 11.28
N THR A 184 3.21 1.88 11.78
CA THR A 184 2.73 3.27 11.88
C THR A 184 3.47 4.04 12.98
N SER A 185 3.79 3.39 14.08
CA SER A 185 4.57 4.01 15.18
C SER A 185 5.97 4.40 14.73
N MET A 186 6.64 3.54 13.97
CA MET A 186 7.97 3.82 13.40
C MET A 186 7.95 5.06 12.49
N LEU A 187 6.92 5.20 11.65
CA LEU A 187 6.87 6.27 10.66
C LEU A 187 6.26 7.56 11.18
N HIS A 188 5.13 7.47 11.87
CA HIS A 188 4.29 8.62 12.25
C HIS A 188 4.24 8.89 13.76
N GLY A 189 4.90 8.04 14.54
CA GLY A 189 4.90 8.12 15.99
C GLY A 189 3.75 7.36 16.66
N LYS A 190 3.97 6.96 17.92
CA LYS A 190 3.06 6.12 18.72
C LYS A 190 1.66 6.72 18.86
N ALA A 191 1.57 8.05 19.05
CA ALA A 191 0.29 8.73 19.18
C ALA A 191 -0.58 8.61 17.92
N ALA A 192 0.03 8.68 16.72
CA ALA A 192 -0.67 8.52 15.46
C ALA A 192 -1.18 7.07 15.27
N ALA A 193 -0.39 6.06 15.65
CA ALA A 193 -0.78 4.66 15.60
C ALA A 193 -1.98 4.37 16.52
N VAL A 194 -1.92 4.84 17.78
CA VAL A 194 -3.03 4.69 18.74
C VAL A 194 -4.31 5.36 18.22
N LYS A 195 -4.20 6.58 17.69
CA LYS A 195 -5.35 7.28 17.11
C LYS A 195 -5.94 6.53 15.91
N ALA A 196 -5.09 5.99 15.03
CA ALA A 196 -5.53 5.20 13.88
C ALA A 196 -6.26 3.93 14.31
N GLU A 197 -5.73 3.19 15.29
CA GLU A 197 -6.37 2.01 15.85
C GLU A 197 -7.73 2.34 16.48
N GLN A 198 -7.80 3.40 17.30
CA GLN A 198 -9.05 3.83 17.91
C GLN A 198 -10.09 4.24 16.87
N THR A 199 -9.68 4.98 15.83
CA THR A 199 -10.55 5.34 14.70
C THR A 199 -11.07 4.09 14.01
N ALA A 200 -10.21 3.10 13.74
CA ALA A 200 -10.64 1.83 13.16
C ALA A 200 -11.62 1.07 14.05
N LYS A 201 -11.36 0.95 15.35
CA LYS A 201 -12.27 0.33 16.32
C LYS A 201 -13.62 1.05 16.37
N ASN A 202 -13.62 2.37 16.42
CA ASN A 202 -14.85 3.15 16.44
C ASN A 202 -15.66 2.99 15.14
N THR A 203 -14.99 2.85 14.00
CA THR A 203 -15.64 2.68 12.69
C THR A 203 -16.17 1.25 12.47
N PHE A 204 -15.45 0.23 12.96
CA PHE A 204 -15.75 -1.16 12.64
C PHE A 204 -16.30 -1.99 13.80
N GLU A 205 -15.85 -1.75 15.04
CA GLU A 205 -16.22 -2.57 16.21
C GLU A 205 -17.32 -1.96 17.07
N LYS A 206 -17.30 -0.62 17.26
CA LYS A 206 -18.45 0.04 17.84
C LYS A 206 -19.49 0.20 16.74
N LYS A 207 -20.69 -0.29 16.96
CA LYS A 207 -21.94 -0.08 16.18
C LYS A 207 -22.26 1.41 15.96
N SER A 208 -21.28 2.30 16.09
CA SER A 208 -21.42 3.72 15.87
C SER A 208 -21.46 3.98 14.37
N VAL A 209 -22.53 4.58 13.98
CA VAL A 209 -22.79 5.12 12.67
C VAL A 209 -21.66 6.10 12.32
N GLY A 210 -20.73 5.70 11.43
CA GLY A 210 -19.62 6.56 11.04
C GLY A 210 -20.11 7.83 10.37
N ALA A 211 -19.58 8.96 10.75
CA ALA A 211 -19.97 10.30 10.28
C ALA A 211 -19.85 10.52 8.76
N ASP A 212 -19.18 9.61 8.04
CA ASP A 212 -18.90 9.73 6.60
C ASP A 212 -19.68 8.74 5.69
N LEU A 213 -20.69 8.04 6.24
CA LEU A 213 -21.50 7.18 5.41
C LEU A 213 -22.58 7.99 4.65
N PRO A 214 -22.90 7.59 3.40
CA PRO A 214 -24.03 8.19 2.69
C PRO A 214 -25.27 8.19 3.60
N THR A 215 -25.91 9.35 3.74
CA THR A 215 -27.05 9.51 4.65
C THR A 215 -28.30 9.88 3.87
N LEU A 216 -29.37 9.11 4.05
CA LEU A 216 -30.71 9.44 3.58
C LEU A 216 -31.53 10.01 4.74
N VAL A 217 -32.05 11.20 4.58
CA VAL A 217 -32.89 11.85 5.59
C VAL A 217 -34.36 11.61 5.25
N LEU A 218 -35.13 11.07 6.20
CA LEU A 218 -36.56 10.84 6.08
C LEU A 218 -37.31 11.74 7.08
N LYS A 219 -38.54 12.11 6.71
CA LYS A 219 -39.45 12.76 7.65
C LYS A 219 -40.06 11.72 8.59
N LYS A 220 -40.29 12.09 9.85
CA LYS A 220 -40.85 11.22 10.88
C LYS A 220 -42.18 10.62 10.45
N GLU A 221 -43.01 11.39 9.76
CA GLU A 221 -44.32 10.98 9.23
C GLU A 221 -44.26 9.79 8.26
N GLN A 222 -43.17 9.71 7.48
CA GLN A 222 -42.97 8.62 6.51
C GLN A 222 -42.66 7.30 7.22
N VAL A 223 -42.05 7.35 8.40
CA VAL A 223 -41.62 6.16 9.16
C VAL A 223 -42.77 5.66 10.11
N ILE A 224 -43.64 6.56 10.60
CA ILE A 224 -44.75 6.22 11.49
C ILE A 224 -45.67 5.18 10.83
N ASN A 225 -45.94 5.33 9.55
CA ASN A 225 -46.80 4.44 8.80
C ASN A 225 -46.11 3.14 8.35
N GLY A 226 -44.83 2.99 8.67
CA GLY A 226 -43.99 1.88 8.23
C GLY A 226 -43.56 2.01 6.78
N ILE A 227 -42.27 1.83 6.52
CA ILE A 227 -41.70 1.83 5.18
C ILE A 227 -41.27 0.42 4.81
N ASN A 228 -41.74 -0.07 3.67
CA ASN A 228 -41.30 -1.39 3.19
C ASN A 228 -39.81 -1.38 2.91
N ILE A 229 -39.09 -2.42 3.36
CA ILE A 229 -37.62 -2.54 3.22
C ILE A 229 -37.15 -2.44 1.77
N VAL A 230 -37.95 -2.97 0.81
CA VAL A 230 -37.60 -2.90 -0.62
C VAL A 230 -37.63 -1.46 -1.12
N ASP A 231 -38.62 -0.67 -0.69
CA ASP A 231 -38.75 0.73 -1.08
C ASP A 231 -37.63 1.57 -0.43
N LEU A 232 -37.33 1.33 0.85
CA LEU A 232 -36.28 2.03 1.56
C LEU A 232 -34.91 1.76 0.94
N VAL A 233 -34.57 0.50 0.68
CA VAL A 233 -33.25 0.16 0.07
C VAL A 233 -33.12 0.76 -1.33
N THR A 234 -34.19 0.75 -2.12
CA THR A 234 -34.15 1.37 -3.46
C THR A 234 -33.93 2.88 -3.40
N ALA A 235 -34.47 3.54 -2.36
CA ALA A 235 -34.26 4.99 -2.16
C ALA A 235 -32.82 5.36 -1.74
N THR A 236 -31.99 4.41 -1.35
CA THR A 236 -30.63 4.67 -0.81
C THR A 236 -29.49 4.50 -1.82
N ASN A 237 -29.71 4.30 -3.08
CA ASN A 237 -28.69 3.98 -4.09
C ASN A 237 -27.85 2.69 -3.79
N LEU A 238 -28.28 1.86 -2.83
CA LEU A 238 -27.69 0.53 -2.62
C LEU A 238 -28.09 -0.45 -3.72
N SER A 239 -29.16 -0.15 -4.44
CA SER A 239 -29.65 -0.88 -5.60
C SER A 239 -30.47 0.04 -6.51
N ASN A 240 -30.43 -0.26 -7.82
CA ASN A 240 -31.09 0.54 -8.84
C ASN A 240 -32.55 0.05 -9.12
N SER A 241 -32.96 -1.07 -8.54
CA SER A 241 -34.29 -1.60 -8.80
C SER A 241 -34.88 -2.44 -7.66
N LYS A 242 -36.19 -2.37 -7.49
CA LYS A 242 -36.94 -3.21 -6.49
C LYS A 242 -36.75 -4.71 -6.72
N SER A 243 -36.61 -5.14 -7.97
CA SER A 243 -36.37 -6.54 -8.32
C SER A 243 -35.03 -7.04 -7.85
N GLU A 244 -33.97 -6.19 -7.97
CA GLU A 244 -32.64 -6.46 -7.47
C GLU A 244 -32.61 -6.53 -5.94
N VAL A 245 -33.29 -5.60 -5.25
CA VAL A 245 -33.41 -5.62 -3.78
C VAL A 245 -34.04 -6.92 -3.29
N ARG A 246 -35.10 -7.41 -3.93
CA ARG A 246 -35.73 -8.70 -3.57
C ARG A 246 -34.76 -9.87 -3.72
N ARG A 247 -33.94 -9.88 -4.79
CA ARG A 247 -32.89 -10.90 -4.94
C ARG A 247 -31.81 -10.79 -3.85
N MET A 248 -31.42 -9.58 -3.49
CA MET A 248 -30.44 -9.34 -2.40
C MET A 248 -30.98 -9.85 -1.07
N ILE A 249 -32.28 -9.63 -0.76
CA ILE A 249 -32.95 -10.11 0.46
C ILE A 249 -32.96 -11.64 0.47
N LYS A 250 -33.39 -12.27 -0.64
CA LYS A 250 -33.42 -13.73 -0.78
C LYS A 250 -32.04 -14.37 -0.58
N ASN A 251 -30.99 -13.67 -1.00
CA ASN A 251 -29.58 -14.10 -0.82
C ASN A 251 -28.98 -13.66 0.53
N LYS A 252 -29.80 -13.22 1.49
CA LYS A 252 -29.38 -12.77 2.82
C LYS A 252 -28.34 -11.63 2.79
N GLY A 253 -28.35 -10.84 1.72
CA GLY A 253 -27.39 -9.76 1.47
C GLY A 253 -27.74 -8.43 2.14
N ILE A 254 -29.00 -8.21 2.55
CA ILE A 254 -29.47 -6.98 3.19
C ILE A 254 -29.51 -7.14 4.70
N LYS A 255 -28.99 -6.12 5.41
CA LYS A 255 -29.03 -6.06 6.88
C LYS A 255 -29.56 -4.71 7.34
N VAL A 256 -30.38 -4.74 8.38
CA VAL A 256 -30.83 -3.58 9.16
C VAL A 256 -30.20 -3.67 10.54
N ASN A 257 -29.46 -2.65 10.95
CA ASN A 257 -28.74 -2.62 12.24
C ASN A 257 -27.89 -3.89 12.49
N ASN A 258 -27.30 -4.43 11.43
CA ASN A 258 -26.52 -5.68 11.36
C ASN A 258 -27.34 -6.99 11.45
N GLU A 259 -28.65 -6.95 11.56
CA GLU A 259 -29.52 -8.11 11.48
C GLU A 259 -29.93 -8.41 10.03
N ILE A 260 -29.84 -9.68 9.64
CA ILE A 260 -30.16 -10.10 8.27
C ILE A 260 -31.70 -10.02 8.08
N ILE A 261 -32.11 -9.38 6.99
CA ILE A 261 -33.50 -9.36 6.57
C ILE A 261 -33.75 -10.48 5.56
N GLU A 262 -34.66 -11.39 5.88
CA GLU A 262 -35.00 -12.53 5.04
C GLU A 262 -36.36 -12.37 4.35
N ASN A 263 -37.19 -11.39 4.76
CA ASN A 263 -38.51 -11.15 4.23
C ASN A 263 -38.58 -9.78 3.52
N ASP A 264 -38.96 -9.78 2.26
CA ASP A 264 -39.14 -8.58 1.43
C ASP A 264 -40.41 -7.75 1.81
N LYS A 265 -41.29 -8.30 2.64
CA LYS A 265 -42.44 -7.58 3.23
C LYS A 265 -42.09 -6.94 4.59
N PHE A 266 -40.85 -7.02 5.04
CA PHE A 266 -40.43 -6.39 6.30
C PHE A 266 -40.64 -4.87 6.25
N ASN A 267 -41.33 -4.34 7.26
CA ASN A 267 -41.58 -2.91 7.38
C ASN A 267 -40.70 -2.28 8.47
N ILE A 268 -40.01 -1.25 8.10
CA ILE A 268 -39.22 -0.41 8.99
C ILE A 268 -40.15 0.55 9.72
N SER A 269 -40.11 0.52 11.03
CA SER A 269 -40.84 1.42 11.93
C SER A 269 -39.91 2.19 12.83
N LEU A 270 -40.42 3.10 13.64
CA LEU A 270 -39.63 3.87 14.62
C LEU A 270 -38.85 2.99 15.58
N ASN A 271 -39.34 1.80 15.91
CA ASN A 271 -38.67 0.85 16.80
C ASN A 271 -37.34 0.29 16.24
N ASN A 272 -37.11 0.43 14.92
CA ASN A 272 -35.86 0.00 14.29
C ASN A 272 -34.79 1.05 14.34
N PHE A 273 -35.09 2.27 14.78
CA PHE A 273 -34.14 3.37 14.91
C PHE A 273 -33.51 3.41 16.32
N SER A 274 -32.25 3.84 16.37
CA SER A 274 -31.56 4.08 17.64
C SER A 274 -32.15 5.29 18.39
N GLN A 275 -31.73 5.49 19.65
CA GLN A 275 -32.08 6.69 20.42
C GLN A 275 -31.66 8.01 19.74
N GLU A 276 -30.69 7.96 18.83
CA GLU A 276 -30.24 9.10 18.03
C GLU A 276 -31.00 9.25 16.70
N ASN A 277 -32.13 8.58 16.54
CA ASN A 277 -32.93 8.57 15.31
C ASN A 277 -32.16 8.09 14.06
N LEU A 278 -31.27 7.13 14.23
CA LEU A 278 -30.44 6.58 13.18
C LEU A 278 -30.73 5.08 12.97
N LEU A 279 -30.73 4.67 11.70
CA LEU A 279 -30.82 3.27 11.29
C LEU A 279 -29.75 2.98 10.25
N LYS A 280 -29.03 1.88 10.39
CA LYS A 280 -28.02 1.46 9.44
C LYS A 280 -28.54 0.40 8.49
N LEU A 281 -28.51 0.69 7.18
CA LEU A 281 -28.71 -0.29 6.12
C LEU A 281 -27.36 -0.76 5.59
N SER A 282 -27.26 -2.06 5.27
CA SER A 282 -26.04 -2.61 4.71
C SER A 282 -26.36 -3.64 3.62
N HIS A 283 -25.53 -3.63 2.55
CA HIS A 283 -25.49 -4.68 1.54
C HIS A 283 -24.08 -5.27 1.46
N GLY A 284 -23.94 -6.54 1.82
CA GLY A 284 -22.66 -7.21 1.93
C GLY A 284 -21.77 -6.60 3.03
N LYS A 285 -20.44 -6.66 2.83
CA LYS A 285 -19.44 -6.21 3.82
C LYS A 285 -18.98 -4.74 3.63
N LYS A 286 -19.26 -4.13 2.49
CA LYS A 286 -18.65 -2.85 2.09
C LYS A 286 -19.66 -1.71 1.89
N ASN A 287 -20.89 -2.00 1.56
CA ASN A 287 -21.87 -0.98 1.20
C ASN A 287 -22.81 -0.72 2.37
N HIS A 288 -22.74 0.49 2.92
CA HIS A 288 -23.50 0.92 4.07
C HIS A 288 -24.12 2.29 3.82
N VAL A 289 -25.32 2.49 4.28
CA VAL A 289 -26.05 3.78 4.24
C VAL A 289 -26.73 4.01 5.59
N ILE A 290 -26.75 5.25 6.03
CA ILE A 290 -27.45 5.68 7.22
C ILE A 290 -28.79 6.29 6.84
N ILE A 291 -29.83 5.88 7.53
CA ILE A 291 -31.12 6.53 7.47
C ILE A 291 -31.27 7.37 8.73
N LYS A 292 -31.53 8.65 8.56
CA LYS A 292 -31.76 9.58 9.66
C LYS A 292 -33.19 10.10 9.59
N ILE A 293 -33.86 10.19 10.74
CA ILE A 293 -35.17 10.84 10.88
C ILE A 293 -34.97 12.25 11.41
N ASN A 294 -35.60 13.22 10.72
CA ASN A 294 -35.73 14.60 11.18
C ASN A 294 -37.13 14.82 11.76
#